data_15b0b49a926dc9fe7b74a84c811cb1a8
#
_entry.id   15b0b49a926dc9fe7b74a84c811cb1a8
#
_cell.length_a   1.000
_cell.length_b   1.000
_cell.length_c   1.000
_cell.angle_alpha   90.00
_cell.angle_beta   90.00
_cell.angle_gamma   90.00
#
_symmetry.space_group_name_H-M   'P 1'
#
loop_
_entity.id
_entity.type
_entity.pdbx_description
1 polymer ?
#
loop_
_entity_poly.entity_id
_entity_poly.type
_entity_poly.pdbx_seq_one_letter_code
_entity_poly.pdbx_strand_id
1 'polypeptide(L)'
;MESVTLLDILIIFAYLIGMLWIGFYFTKKIKTSGDFFIAGRTLGPVVLMATVCASIIGGSALIGRGGYAYSGGMVAIAIALPYMVGMYIFSFCTGHIADIGRKYNITSIPELMEYRFGKTAKLLAGAMIAYSMAATVGAQISATATVFGVVGGNFGINYVWGAVIASAIFVIYTASSGLFGVVYTDLVQFFILILFVYILLPIMSVKEVGGMAALIAQTPPEKLHLNLSPDIITLIFTNLVMTIAGAEYWQRAFAAKDRKSALRGQFGGTLVYSLTIVVTLFLGLSAALLFPNLIQEYGTADYAIPVMVATILPPGLTGLTFAGLLSVMMSSADTCILVATQAGVNDIWRTLHPNMTDRQELRLSRIITVLISLFALVVALFYTSAYDALMFAWTFYAAAMGLPCLAALYWKKANNPGILSGMIVGLVTSIIWKLLGEPYGIGSTIAGVALCGVALVGVTLATYKKYPSRQAS
;
A
#
# COMPACT_ATOMS: atom_id res chain seq x y z
N MET A 1 -20.50 -25.90 2.60
CA MET A 1 -20.32 -24.46 2.32
C MET A 1 -21.46 -24.02 1.43
N GLU A 2 -22.24 -23.01 1.85
CA GLU A 2 -23.18 -22.39 0.92
C GLU A 2 -22.33 -21.75 -0.19
N SER A 3 -22.54 -22.22 -1.40
CA SER A 3 -21.77 -21.79 -2.56
C SER A 3 -22.14 -20.36 -2.92
N VAL A 4 -21.13 -19.53 -3.25
CA VAL A 4 -21.33 -18.22 -3.88
C VAL A 4 -22.34 -18.39 -5.03
N THR A 5 -23.44 -17.65 -4.98
CA THR A 5 -24.57 -17.82 -5.90
C THR A 5 -24.30 -17.10 -7.23
N LEU A 6 -25.08 -17.43 -8.27
CA LEU A 6 -25.02 -16.73 -9.54
C LEU A 6 -25.31 -15.21 -9.36
N LEU A 7 -26.22 -14.85 -8.43
CA LEU A 7 -26.51 -13.45 -8.11
C LEU A 7 -25.27 -12.73 -7.61
N ASP A 8 -24.50 -13.33 -6.71
CA ASP A 8 -23.27 -12.75 -6.16
C ASP A 8 -22.24 -12.52 -7.25
N ILE A 9 -22.07 -13.50 -8.14
CA ILE A 9 -21.17 -13.41 -9.30
C ILE A 9 -21.58 -12.26 -10.22
N LEU A 10 -22.88 -12.13 -10.53
CA LEU A 10 -23.39 -11.04 -11.35
C LEU A 10 -23.15 -9.66 -10.71
N ILE A 11 -23.28 -9.54 -9.39
CA ILE A 11 -22.99 -8.30 -8.65
C ILE A 11 -21.49 -7.96 -8.74
N ILE A 12 -20.61 -8.94 -8.56
CA ILE A 12 -19.16 -8.76 -8.70
C ILE A 12 -18.81 -8.31 -10.11
N PHE A 13 -19.37 -8.95 -11.16
CA PHE A 13 -19.13 -8.56 -12.54
C PHE A 13 -19.67 -7.15 -12.84
N ALA A 14 -20.87 -6.82 -12.36
CA ALA A 14 -21.44 -5.47 -12.49
C ALA A 14 -20.56 -4.40 -11.84
N TYR A 15 -20.00 -4.70 -10.66
CA TYR A 15 -19.03 -3.83 -10.00
C TYR A 15 -17.77 -3.62 -10.86
N LEU A 16 -17.14 -4.71 -11.33
CA LEU A 16 -15.91 -4.63 -12.13
C LEU A 16 -16.14 -3.86 -13.44
N ILE A 17 -17.26 -4.12 -14.13
CA ILE A 17 -17.63 -3.38 -15.35
C ILE A 17 -17.87 -1.91 -15.04
N GLY A 18 -18.55 -1.60 -13.95
CA GLY A 18 -18.78 -0.23 -13.49
C GLY A 18 -17.48 0.53 -13.24
N MET A 19 -16.51 -0.10 -12.57
CA MET A 19 -15.19 0.50 -12.31
C MET A 19 -14.41 0.75 -13.62
N LEU A 20 -14.40 -0.24 -14.53
CA LEU A 20 -13.79 -0.08 -15.85
C LEU A 20 -14.43 1.07 -16.63
N TRP A 21 -15.76 1.17 -16.61
CA TRP A 21 -16.50 2.24 -17.30
C TRP A 21 -16.13 3.63 -16.75
N ILE A 22 -16.08 3.79 -15.42
CA ILE A 22 -15.63 5.04 -14.77
C ILE A 22 -14.19 5.36 -15.22
N GLY A 23 -13.27 4.39 -15.14
CA GLY A 23 -11.89 4.56 -15.57
C GLY A 23 -11.78 5.06 -17.02
N PHE A 24 -12.47 4.42 -17.96
CA PHE A 24 -12.50 4.81 -19.36
C PHE A 24 -13.14 6.19 -19.60
N TYR A 25 -14.18 6.55 -18.85
CA TYR A 25 -14.81 7.85 -18.94
C TYR A 25 -13.82 8.98 -18.62
N PHE A 26 -12.99 8.82 -17.58
CA PHE A 26 -12.01 9.82 -17.17
C PHE A 26 -10.75 9.86 -18.06
N THR A 27 -10.49 8.85 -18.88
CA THR A 27 -9.36 8.86 -19.84
C THR A 27 -9.39 10.10 -20.75
N LYS A 28 -10.60 10.58 -21.12
CA LYS A 28 -10.78 11.77 -21.95
C LYS A 28 -10.29 13.07 -21.30
N LYS A 29 -10.13 13.12 -19.98
CA LYS A 29 -9.65 14.29 -19.22
C LYS A 29 -8.13 14.36 -19.14
N ILE A 30 -7.42 13.28 -19.46
CA ILE A 30 -5.96 13.18 -19.38
C ILE A 30 -5.37 13.75 -20.67
N LYS A 31 -4.75 14.93 -20.57
CA LYS A 31 -4.08 15.62 -21.71
C LYS A 31 -2.57 15.72 -21.52
N THR A 32 -2.12 15.79 -20.28
CA THR A 32 -0.71 15.99 -19.90
C THR A 32 -0.24 14.91 -18.92
N SER A 33 1.08 14.77 -18.78
CA SER A 33 1.71 13.94 -17.77
C SER A 33 1.31 14.37 -16.34
N GLY A 34 1.18 15.68 -16.11
CA GLY A 34 0.69 16.23 -14.85
C GLY A 34 -0.75 15.82 -14.51
N ASP A 35 -1.62 15.73 -15.51
CA ASP A 35 -2.98 15.22 -15.31
C ASP A 35 -2.95 13.72 -14.94
N PHE A 36 -2.06 12.98 -15.59
CA PHE A 36 -1.94 11.54 -15.39
C PHE A 36 -1.42 11.18 -13.98
N PHE A 37 -0.40 11.89 -13.46
CA PHE A 37 0.28 11.51 -12.22
C PHE A 37 -0.16 12.25 -10.96
N ILE A 38 -0.63 13.52 -11.06
CA ILE A 38 -1.00 14.35 -9.89
C ILE A 38 -2.36 15.03 -10.00
N ALA A 39 -3.23 14.60 -10.93
CA ALA A 39 -4.57 15.17 -11.14
C ALA A 39 -4.59 16.71 -11.18
N GLY A 40 -3.58 17.33 -11.81
CA GLY A 40 -3.47 18.78 -11.95
C GLY A 40 -3.44 19.59 -10.64
N ARG A 41 -3.15 18.97 -9.50
CA ARG A 41 -3.13 19.61 -8.15
C ARG A 41 -4.50 20.21 -7.76
N THR A 42 -5.59 19.53 -8.06
CA THR A 42 -6.96 20.04 -7.86
C THR A 42 -7.71 19.42 -6.69
N LEU A 43 -7.11 18.43 -6.00
CA LEU A 43 -7.82 17.62 -5.04
C LEU A 43 -8.17 18.39 -3.76
N GLY A 44 -9.47 18.46 -3.46
CA GLY A 44 -10.00 19.04 -2.22
C GLY A 44 -9.92 18.07 -1.03
N PRO A 45 -10.21 18.55 0.20
CA PRO A 45 -9.96 17.78 1.42
C PRO A 45 -10.78 16.49 1.53
N VAL A 46 -12.03 16.48 1.09
CA VAL A 46 -12.92 15.29 1.15
C VAL A 46 -12.45 14.22 0.17
N VAL A 47 -12.13 14.62 -1.05
CA VAL A 47 -11.63 13.71 -2.08
C VAL A 47 -10.28 13.14 -1.65
N LEU A 48 -9.38 13.99 -1.11
CA LEU A 48 -8.12 13.53 -0.54
C LEU A 48 -8.30 12.56 0.62
N MET A 49 -9.24 12.82 1.53
CA MET A 49 -9.55 11.90 2.62
C MET A 49 -9.94 10.52 2.10
N ALA A 50 -10.86 10.47 1.13
CA ALA A 50 -11.33 9.22 0.56
C ALA A 50 -10.20 8.46 -0.17
N THR A 51 -9.43 9.13 -1.05
CA THR A 51 -8.34 8.48 -1.79
C THR A 51 -7.15 8.11 -0.89
N VAL A 52 -6.84 8.89 0.15
CA VAL A 52 -5.84 8.54 1.16
C VAL A 52 -6.30 7.31 1.94
N CYS A 53 -7.55 7.29 2.40
CA CYS A 53 -8.12 6.14 3.10
C CYS A 53 -8.08 4.88 2.23
N ALA A 54 -8.56 4.96 0.99
CA ALA A 54 -8.58 3.87 0.02
C ALA A 54 -7.16 3.35 -0.30
N SER A 55 -6.16 4.24 -0.31
CA SER A 55 -4.75 3.85 -0.57
C SER A 55 -4.06 3.22 0.64
N ILE A 56 -4.41 3.63 1.87
CA ILE A 56 -3.86 3.07 3.11
C ILE A 56 -4.47 1.70 3.40
N ILE A 57 -5.77 1.53 3.15
CA ILE A 57 -6.48 0.27 3.36
C ILE A 57 -6.30 -0.59 2.12
N GLY A 58 -5.23 -1.37 2.07
CA GLY A 58 -5.00 -2.35 1.01
C GLY A 58 -5.45 -3.76 1.39
N GLY A 59 -5.41 -4.67 0.42
CA GLY A 59 -5.71 -6.09 0.63
C GLY A 59 -4.84 -6.73 1.70
N SER A 60 -3.54 -6.42 1.74
CA SER A 60 -2.64 -6.86 2.80
C SER A 60 -3.00 -6.29 4.18
N ALA A 61 -3.58 -5.08 4.23
CA ALA A 61 -4.06 -4.48 5.47
C ALA A 61 -5.37 -5.11 5.97
N LEU A 62 -6.22 -5.60 5.09
CA LEU A 62 -7.49 -6.24 5.45
C LEU A 62 -7.32 -7.77 5.51
N ILE A 63 -6.95 -8.39 4.41
CA ILE A 63 -6.83 -9.86 4.30
C ILE A 63 -5.63 -10.34 5.12
N GLY A 64 -4.44 -9.80 4.90
CA GLY A 64 -3.22 -10.25 5.57
C GLY A 64 -3.26 -10.00 7.08
N ARG A 65 -3.63 -8.79 7.54
CA ARG A 65 -3.79 -8.56 9.00
C ARG A 65 -4.97 -9.31 9.60
N GLY A 66 -6.03 -9.55 8.83
CA GLY A 66 -7.13 -10.43 9.24
C GLY A 66 -6.63 -11.85 9.48
N GLY A 67 -5.75 -12.36 8.62
CA GLY A 67 -5.05 -13.63 8.82
C GLY A 67 -4.14 -13.64 10.06
N TYR A 68 -3.40 -12.55 10.31
CA TYR A 68 -2.63 -12.40 11.56
C TYR A 68 -3.53 -12.35 12.80
N ALA A 69 -4.71 -11.70 12.72
CA ALA A 69 -5.68 -11.71 13.82
C ALA A 69 -6.31 -13.08 14.01
N TYR A 70 -6.57 -13.82 12.93
CA TYR A 70 -7.01 -15.23 12.99
C TYR A 70 -5.99 -16.10 13.72
N SER A 71 -4.71 -15.99 13.41
CA SER A 71 -3.65 -16.83 13.98
C SER A 71 -3.19 -16.38 15.35
N GLY A 72 -2.88 -15.10 15.53
CA GLY A 72 -2.22 -14.50 16.70
C GLY A 72 -3.06 -13.49 17.50
N GLY A 73 -4.29 -13.23 17.11
CA GLY A 73 -5.19 -12.34 17.86
C GLY A 73 -4.66 -10.91 17.96
N MET A 74 -4.42 -10.45 19.21
CA MET A 74 -3.99 -9.07 19.55
C MET A 74 -2.65 -8.66 18.91
N VAL A 75 -1.84 -9.60 18.45
CA VAL A 75 -0.59 -9.31 17.71
C VAL A 75 -0.89 -8.48 16.43
N ALA A 76 -2.04 -8.69 15.81
CA ALA A 76 -2.46 -7.88 14.65
C ALA A 76 -2.58 -6.38 14.98
N ILE A 77 -3.02 -6.02 16.20
CA ILE A 77 -3.02 -4.62 16.67
C ILE A 77 -1.59 -4.12 16.89
N ALA A 78 -0.73 -4.91 17.52
CA ALA A 78 0.66 -4.53 17.76
C ALA A 78 1.39 -4.16 16.46
N ILE A 79 1.11 -4.88 15.38
CA ILE A 79 1.69 -4.61 14.06
C ILE A 79 1.07 -3.35 13.41
N ALA A 80 -0.23 -3.12 13.59
CA ALA A 80 -0.96 -2.03 12.93
C ALA A 80 -0.79 -0.65 13.61
N LEU A 81 -0.68 -0.63 14.95
CA LEU A 81 -0.57 0.62 15.73
C LEU A 81 0.63 1.48 15.31
N PRO A 82 1.85 0.96 15.12
CA PRO A 82 2.99 1.77 14.72
C PRO A 82 2.81 2.43 13.37
N TYR A 83 2.17 1.74 12.42
CA TYR A 83 1.82 2.32 11.14
C TYR A 83 0.80 3.47 11.31
N MET A 84 -0.24 3.29 12.13
CA MET A 84 -1.20 4.34 12.44
C MET A 84 -0.52 5.57 13.07
N VAL A 85 0.34 5.35 14.08
CA VAL A 85 1.10 6.43 14.73
C VAL A 85 1.99 7.16 13.71
N GLY A 86 2.69 6.40 12.87
CA GLY A 86 3.52 6.96 11.80
C GLY A 86 2.71 7.78 10.79
N MET A 87 1.49 7.34 10.44
CA MET A 87 0.59 8.08 9.55
C MET A 87 0.08 9.39 10.18
N TYR A 88 -0.18 9.43 11.50
CA TYR A 88 -0.47 10.69 12.19
C TYR A 88 0.74 11.63 12.18
N ILE A 89 1.94 11.12 12.45
CA ILE A 89 3.18 11.91 12.35
C ILE A 89 3.36 12.44 10.92
N PHE A 90 3.20 11.59 9.91
CA PHE A 90 3.28 11.98 8.51
C PHE A 90 2.24 13.04 8.14
N SER A 91 1.05 13.00 8.73
CA SER A 91 0.00 13.99 8.48
C SER A 91 0.48 15.43 8.74
N PHE A 92 1.34 15.65 9.76
CA PHE A 92 1.92 16.97 10.01
C PHE A 92 2.91 17.41 8.91
N CYS A 93 3.51 16.44 8.19
CA CYS A 93 4.45 16.74 7.11
C CYS A 93 3.74 17.12 5.80
N THR A 94 2.49 16.66 5.58
CA THR A 94 1.81 16.77 4.28
C THR A 94 1.59 18.20 3.80
N GLY A 95 1.32 19.12 4.72
CA GLY A 95 1.21 20.54 4.39
C GLY A 95 2.52 21.15 3.85
N HIS A 96 3.65 20.77 4.46
CA HIS A 96 4.98 21.21 3.99
C HIS A 96 5.33 20.56 2.64
N ILE A 97 5.01 19.29 2.45
CA ILE A 97 5.18 18.58 1.17
C ILE A 97 4.38 19.27 0.06
N ALA A 98 3.11 19.62 0.32
CA ALA A 98 2.26 20.33 -0.64
C ALA A 98 2.82 21.73 -1.00
N ASP A 99 3.36 22.46 -0.04
CA ASP A 99 3.96 23.78 -0.27
C ASP A 99 5.25 23.67 -1.12
N ILE A 100 6.14 22.73 -0.80
CA ILE A 100 7.36 22.44 -1.57
C ILE A 100 6.97 22.05 -3.01
N GLY A 101 6.01 21.14 -3.15
CA GLY A 101 5.53 20.68 -4.47
C GLY A 101 5.08 21.82 -5.36
N ARG A 102 4.37 22.82 -4.82
CA ARG A 102 3.92 23.99 -5.57
C ARG A 102 5.03 24.99 -5.85
N LYS A 103 5.82 25.30 -4.81
CA LYS A 103 6.88 26.33 -4.91
C LYS A 103 7.94 25.95 -5.93
N TYR A 104 8.30 24.67 -6.01
CA TYR A 104 9.38 24.17 -6.86
C TYR A 104 8.91 23.29 -8.02
N ASN A 105 7.59 23.20 -8.24
CA ASN A 105 6.95 22.34 -9.23
C ASN A 105 7.36 20.85 -9.14
N ILE A 106 7.51 20.34 -7.91
CA ILE A 106 7.88 18.96 -7.61
C ILE A 106 6.62 18.10 -7.52
N THR A 107 6.65 16.88 -8.10
CA THR A 107 5.53 15.96 -8.19
C THR A 107 5.80 14.58 -7.56
N SER A 108 7.07 14.29 -7.23
CA SER A 108 7.51 13.01 -6.67
C SER A 108 8.64 13.17 -5.64
N ILE A 109 8.86 12.12 -4.82
CA ILE A 109 10.04 12.06 -3.94
C ILE A 109 11.35 12.14 -4.75
N PRO A 110 11.53 11.39 -5.86
CA PRO A 110 12.75 11.50 -6.67
C PRO A 110 13.01 12.90 -7.22
N GLU A 111 11.99 13.65 -7.60
CA GLU A 111 12.16 15.05 -8.02
C GLU A 111 12.63 15.96 -6.87
N LEU A 112 12.14 15.72 -5.64
CA LEU A 112 12.67 16.42 -4.45
C LEU A 112 14.14 16.05 -4.20
N MET A 113 14.49 14.77 -4.37
CA MET A 113 15.88 14.30 -4.25
C MET A 113 16.76 14.95 -5.32
N GLU A 114 16.29 15.08 -6.57
CA GLU A 114 17.01 15.77 -7.64
C GLU A 114 17.22 17.25 -7.31
N TYR A 115 16.15 17.93 -6.90
CA TYR A 115 16.20 19.36 -6.57
C TYR A 115 17.23 19.66 -5.49
N ARG A 116 17.31 18.82 -4.44
CA ARG A 116 18.21 19.02 -3.32
C ARG A 116 19.61 18.44 -3.51
N PHE A 117 19.72 17.27 -4.09
CA PHE A 117 20.93 16.45 -4.07
C PHE A 117 21.42 16.05 -5.45
N GLY A 118 20.65 16.30 -6.52
CA GLY A 118 21.06 16.08 -7.90
C GLY A 118 20.58 14.76 -8.50
N LYS A 119 20.93 14.58 -9.78
CA LYS A 119 20.40 13.54 -10.67
C LYS A 119 20.60 12.10 -10.15
N THR A 120 21.76 11.80 -9.56
CA THR A 120 22.05 10.45 -9.04
C THR A 120 21.11 10.06 -7.90
N ALA A 121 20.80 11.00 -6.99
CA ALA A 121 19.86 10.77 -5.91
C ALA A 121 18.42 10.53 -6.45
N LYS A 122 18.01 11.26 -7.49
CA LYS A 122 16.74 11.02 -8.20
C LYS A 122 16.65 9.60 -8.74
N LEU A 123 17.66 9.18 -9.52
CA LEU A 123 17.68 7.88 -10.17
C LEU A 123 17.63 6.73 -9.16
N LEU A 124 18.40 6.83 -8.07
CA LEU A 124 18.41 5.81 -7.02
C LEU A 124 17.08 5.76 -6.28
N ALA A 125 16.51 6.91 -5.90
CA ALA A 125 15.19 6.98 -5.26
C ALA A 125 14.09 6.45 -6.18
N GLY A 126 14.12 6.81 -7.47
CA GLY A 126 13.17 6.31 -8.47
C GLY A 126 13.22 4.79 -8.62
N ALA A 127 14.42 4.20 -8.67
CA ALA A 127 14.58 2.75 -8.76
C ALA A 127 14.02 2.03 -7.53
N MET A 128 14.26 2.57 -6.33
CA MET A 128 13.74 2.01 -5.09
C MET A 128 12.23 2.11 -4.97
N ILE A 129 11.65 3.23 -5.39
CA ILE A 129 10.19 3.42 -5.39
C ILE A 129 9.56 2.47 -6.42
N ALA A 130 10.10 2.38 -7.64
CA ALA A 130 9.58 1.48 -8.66
C ALA A 130 9.56 0.02 -8.16
N TYR A 131 10.66 -0.44 -7.53
CA TYR A 131 10.72 -1.77 -6.91
C TYR A 131 9.67 -1.95 -5.82
N SER A 132 9.66 -1.07 -4.80
CA SER A 132 8.79 -1.21 -3.63
C SER A 132 7.32 -1.17 -4.01
N MET A 133 6.93 -0.23 -4.88
CA MET A 133 5.54 -0.12 -5.32
C MET A 133 5.12 -1.30 -6.20
N ALA A 134 5.98 -1.76 -7.11
CA ALA A 134 5.69 -2.95 -7.92
C ALA A 134 5.54 -4.21 -7.06
N ALA A 135 6.38 -4.40 -6.04
CA ALA A 135 6.25 -5.52 -5.11
C ALA A 135 5.00 -5.39 -4.21
N THR A 136 4.63 -4.15 -3.82
CA THR A 136 3.37 -3.89 -3.09
C THR A 136 2.14 -4.25 -3.94
N VAL A 137 2.17 -4.04 -5.25
CA VAL A 137 1.12 -4.54 -6.17
C VAL A 137 1.02 -6.07 -6.09
N GLY A 138 2.15 -6.77 -5.97
CA GLY A 138 2.18 -8.22 -5.74
C GLY A 138 1.39 -8.63 -4.50
N ALA A 139 1.51 -7.89 -3.41
CA ALA A 139 0.71 -8.12 -2.21
C ALA A 139 -0.80 -7.92 -2.45
N GLN A 140 -1.20 -6.96 -3.28
CA GLN A 140 -2.61 -6.77 -3.66
C GLN A 140 -3.10 -7.91 -4.57
N ILE A 141 -2.26 -8.38 -5.49
CA ILE A 141 -2.59 -9.56 -6.33
C ILE A 141 -2.76 -10.80 -5.46
N SER A 142 -1.87 -11.03 -4.48
CA SER A 142 -1.98 -12.16 -3.54
C SER A 142 -3.29 -12.11 -2.76
N ALA A 143 -3.65 -10.95 -2.17
CA ALA A 143 -4.92 -10.78 -1.47
C ALA A 143 -6.14 -11.01 -2.40
N THR A 144 -6.07 -10.53 -3.65
CA THR A 144 -7.15 -10.71 -4.63
C THR A 144 -7.27 -12.17 -5.08
N ALA A 145 -6.14 -12.87 -5.18
CA ALA A 145 -6.12 -14.29 -5.54
C ALA A 145 -6.86 -15.16 -4.52
N THR A 146 -6.76 -14.86 -3.21
CA THR A 146 -7.53 -15.57 -2.19
C THR A 146 -9.04 -15.33 -2.34
N VAL A 147 -9.46 -14.09 -2.67
CA VAL A 147 -10.87 -13.78 -2.95
C VAL A 147 -11.38 -14.54 -4.16
N PHE A 148 -10.65 -14.52 -5.28
CA PHE A 148 -11.06 -15.27 -6.49
C PHE A 148 -11.00 -16.79 -6.28
N GLY A 149 -10.11 -17.30 -5.44
CA GLY A 149 -10.07 -18.70 -5.05
C GLY A 149 -11.34 -19.16 -4.33
N VAL A 150 -11.94 -18.30 -3.49
CA VAL A 150 -13.21 -18.57 -2.83
C VAL A 150 -14.40 -18.38 -3.77
N VAL A 151 -14.48 -17.25 -4.48
CA VAL A 151 -15.59 -16.93 -5.39
C VAL A 151 -15.65 -17.90 -6.57
N GLY A 152 -14.53 -18.28 -7.11
CA GLY A 152 -14.41 -19.11 -8.31
C GLY A 152 -14.09 -20.58 -8.05
N GLY A 153 -14.04 -21.02 -6.78
CA GLY A 153 -13.68 -22.38 -6.42
C GLY A 153 -14.55 -23.43 -7.10
N ASN A 154 -15.86 -23.19 -7.21
CA ASN A 154 -16.81 -24.06 -7.91
C ASN A 154 -16.56 -24.13 -9.44
N PHE A 155 -15.79 -23.21 -10.00
CA PHE A 155 -15.41 -23.16 -11.42
C PHE A 155 -13.95 -23.60 -11.67
N GLY A 156 -13.30 -24.19 -10.65
CA GLY A 156 -11.91 -24.62 -10.74
C GLY A 156 -10.88 -23.48 -10.71
N ILE A 157 -11.27 -22.29 -10.30
CA ILE A 157 -10.35 -21.17 -10.12
C ILE A 157 -9.60 -21.38 -8.81
N ASN A 158 -8.33 -21.74 -8.91
CA ASN A 158 -7.41 -21.82 -7.78
C ASN A 158 -6.67 -20.50 -7.58
N TYR A 159 -5.80 -20.44 -6.55
CA TYR A 159 -4.98 -19.27 -6.23
C TYR A 159 -4.20 -18.72 -7.45
N VAL A 160 -3.58 -19.61 -8.26
CA VAL A 160 -2.76 -19.21 -9.42
C VAL A 160 -3.61 -18.51 -10.48
N TRP A 161 -4.76 -19.10 -10.85
CA TRP A 161 -5.68 -18.46 -11.77
C TRP A 161 -6.30 -17.19 -11.21
N GLY A 162 -6.58 -17.15 -9.91
CA GLY A 162 -6.99 -15.93 -9.21
C GLY A 162 -5.97 -14.82 -9.32
N ALA A 163 -4.68 -15.11 -9.15
CA ALA A 163 -3.59 -14.15 -9.30
C ALA A 163 -3.45 -13.63 -10.73
N VAL A 164 -3.58 -14.51 -11.74
CA VAL A 164 -3.55 -14.13 -13.16
C VAL A 164 -4.72 -13.20 -13.51
N ILE A 165 -5.94 -13.55 -13.08
CA ILE A 165 -7.15 -12.73 -13.30
C ILE A 165 -7.00 -11.37 -12.63
N ALA A 166 -6.54 -11.33 -11.36
CA ALA A 166 -6.30 -10.09 -10.61
C ALA A 166 -5.31 -9.19 -11.33
N SER A 167 -4.17 -9.75 -11.77
CA SER A 167 -3.15 -9.01 -12.51
C SER A 167 -3.71 -8.41 -13.80
N ALA A 168 -4.48 -9.19 -14.58
CA ALA A 168 -5.09 -8.72 -15.81
C ALA A 168 -6.07 -7.57 -15.59
N ILE A 169 -6.93 -7.66 -14.54
CA ILE A 169 -7.88 -6.62 -14.19
C ILE A 169 -7.13 -5.32 -13.81
N PHE A 170 -6.11 -5.41 -12.97
CA PHE A 170 -5.34 -4.25 -12.53
C PHE A 170 -4.62 -3.56 -13.71
N VAL A 171 -4.02 -4.34 -14.62
CA VAL A 171 -3.39 -3.78 -15.84
C VAL A 171 -4.39 -3.02 -16.69
N ILE A 172 -5.50 -3.65 -17.06
CA ILE A 172 -6.50 -3.07 -17.97
C ILE A 172 -7.06 -1.79 -17.39
N TYR A 173 -7.38 -1.81 -16.11
CA TYR A 173 -7.97 -0.69 -15.42
C TYR A 173 -6.96 0.48 -15.28
N THR A 174 -5.78 0.25 -14.68
CA THR A 174 -4.82 1.31 -14.36
C THR A 174 -4.19 1.92 -15.62
N ALA A 175 -3.90 1.11 -16.65
CA ALA A 175 -3.35 1.62 -17.92
C ALA A 175 -4.29 2.59 -18.62
N SER A 176 -5.59 2.54 -18.32
CA SER A 176 -6.62 3.37 -18.95
C SER A 176 -6.91 4.66 -18.17
N SER A 177 -6.85 4.64 -16.83
CA SER A 177 -7.52 5.64 -15.97
C SER A 177 -6.64 6.80 -15.51
N GLY A 178 -5.32 6.62 -15.31
CA GLY A 178 -4.46 7.62 -14.67
C GLY A 178 -4.98 8.05 -13.28
N LEU A 179 -4.34 9.03 -12.62
CA LEU A 179 -4.72 9.44 -11.27
C LEU A 179 -6.13 10.06 -11.20
N PHE A 180 -6.58 10.77 -12.25
CA PHE A 180 -7.95 11.29 -12.25
C PHE A 180 -8.99 10.18 -12.16
N GLY A 181 -8.86 9.12 -12.96
CA GLY A 181 -9.77 7.99 -12.92
C GLY A 181 -9.72 7.26 -11.58
N VAL A 182 -8.51 6.98 -11.08
CA VAL A 182 -8.28 6.32 -9.80
C VAL A 182 -8.95 7.08 -8.64
N VAL A 183 -8.78 8.40 -8.53
CA VAL A 183 -9.37 9.20 -7.44
C VAL A 183 -10.91 9.14 -7.41
N TYR A 184 -11.56 9.12 -8.58
CA TYR A 184 -13.03 9.03 -8.62
C TYR A 184 -13.54 7.62 -8.38
N THR A 185 -12.82 6.59 -8.84
CA THR A 185 -13.15 5.21 -8.47
C THR A 185 -12.87 4.94 -7.00
N ASP A 186 -11.77 5.47 -6.44
CA ASP A 186 -11.47 5.42 -5.00
C ASP A 186 -12.64 5.96 -4.16
N LEU A 187 -13.29 7.03 -4.62
CA LEU A 187 -14.44 7.59 -3.91
C LEU A 187 -15.62 6.60 -3.86
N VAL A 188 -15.95 5.95 -4.96
CA VAL A 188 -17.01 4.92 -5.02
C VAL A 188 -16.60 3.70 -4.19
N GLN A 189 -15.37 3.25 -4.38
CA GLN A 189 -14.78 2.11 -3.67
C GLN A 189 -14.73 2.33 -2.16
N PHE A 190 -14.43 3.55 -1.71
CA PHE A 190 -14.45 3.94 -0.31
C PHE A 190 -15.83 3.71 0.33
N PHE A 191 -16.93 4.13 -0.32
CA PHE A 191 -18.26 3.93 0.22
C PHE A 191 -18.67 2.46 0.27
N ILE A 192 -18.38 1.69 -0.78
CA ILE A 192 -18.66 0.24 -0.83
C ILE A 192 -17.89 -0.47 0.28
N LEU A 193 -16.60 -0.17 0.40
CA LEU A 193 -15.71 -0.70 1.42
C LEU A 193 -16.21 -0.43 2.84
N ILE A 194 -16.50 0.83 3.17
CA ILE A 194 -16.94 1.20 4.53
C ILE A 194 -18.27 0.51 4.86
N LEU A 195 -19.23 0.53 3.95
CA LEU A 195 -20.56 -0.01 4.22
C LEU A 195 -20.56 -1.54 4.37
N PHE A 196 -19.96 -2.26 3.42
CA PHE A 196 -20.09 -3.72 3.37
C PHE A 196 -18.98 -4.44 4.15
N VAL A 197 -17.75 -3.92 4.15
CA VAL A 197 -16.62 -4.61 4.79
C VAL A 197 -16.38 -4.12 6.22
N TYR A 198 -16.51 -2.82 6.49
CA TYR A 198 -16.20 -2.27 7.82
C TYR A 198 -17.40 -2.01 8.71
N ILE A 199 -18.63 -2.05 8.20
CA ILE A 199 -19.86 -1.95 9.00
C ILE A 199 -20.63 -3.27 8.98
N LEU A 200 -21.07 -3.71 7.81
CA LEU A 200 -21.94 -4.89 7.70
C LEU A 200 -21.23 -6.18 8.16
N LEU A 201 -20.07 -6.48 7.60
CA LEU A 201 -19.39 -7.75 7.85
C LEU A 201 -19.02 -7.97 9.33
N PRO A 202 -18.45 -7.00 10.07
CA PRO A 202 -18.17 -7.21 11.51
C PRO A 202 -19.45 -7.35 12.34
N ILE A 203 -20.53 -6.65 12.02
CA ILE A 203 -21.82 -6.84 12.70
C ILE A 203 -22.31 -8.28 12.53
N MET A 204 -22.29 -8.78 11.29
CA MET A 204 -22.74 -10.14 10.98
C MET A 204 -21.80 -11.18 11.59
N SER A 205 -20.48 -11.00 11.53
CA SER A 205 -19.51 -11.96 12.07
C SER A 205 -19.59 -12.08 13.59
N VAL A 206 -19.71 -10.96 14.30
CA VAL A 206 -19.87 -10.94 15.76
C VAL A 206 -21.23 -11.54 16.18
N LYS A 207 -22.30 -11.28 15.41
CA LYS A 207 -23.61 -11.88 15.65
C LYS A 207 -23.56 -13.40 15.49
N GLU A 208 -22.87 -13.91 14.47
CA GLU A 208 -22.76 -15.35 14.19
C GLU A 208 -22.01 -16.11 15.32
N VAL A 209 -21.02 -15.46 15.94
CA VAL A 209 -20.32 -16.01 17.13
C VAL A 209 -21.17 -15.99 18.40
N GLY A 210 -22.30 -15.30 18.41
CA GLY A 210 -23.18 -15.14 19.59
C GLY A 210 -23.03 -13.81 20.32
N GLY A 211 -22.45 -12.79 19.68
CA GLY A 211 -22.27 -11.43 20.18
C GLY A 211 -20.88 -11.16 20.76
N MET A 212 -20.63 -9.89 21.09
CA MET A 212 -19.30 -9.44 21.57
C MET A 212 -18.86 -10.13 22.86
N ALA A 213 -19.76 -10.37 23.80
CA ALA A 213 -19.44 -11.09 25.04
C ALA A 213 -19.01 -12.54 24.77
N ALA A 214 -19.70 -13.22 23.86
CA ALA A 214 -19.35 -14.58 23.43
C ALA A 214 -18.01 -14.61 22.68
N LEU A 215 -17.76 -13.65 21.79
CA LEU A 215 -16.48 -13.51 21.08
C LEU A 215 -15.31 -13.42 22.06
N ILE A 216 -15.41 -12.56 23.08
CA ILE A 216 -14.34 -12.38 24.08
C ILE A 216 -14.19 -13.64 24.95
N ALA A 217 -15.30 -14.20 25.41
CA ALA A 217 -15.29 -15.37 26.31
C ALA A 217 -14.77 -16.66 25.64
N GLN A 218 -15.05 -16.83 24.34
CA GLN A 218 -14.63 -18.01 23.58
C GLN A 218 -13.23 -17.87 22.97
N THR A 219 -12.71 -16.64 22.85
CA THR A 219 -11.36 -16.42 22.32
C THR A 219 -10.32 -16.97 23.28
N PRO A 220 -9.40 -17.85 22.85
CA PRO A 220 -8.34 -18.38 23.68
C PRO A 220 -7.51 -17.27 24.33
N PRO A 221 -7.16 -17.38 25.64
CA PRO A 221 -6.43 -16.32 26.35
C PRO A 221 -5.11 -15.92 25.68
N GLU A 222 -4.40 -16.85 25.04
CA GLU A 222 -3.16 -16.60 24.31
C GLU A 222 -3.35 -15.63 23.14
N LYS A 223 -4.55 -15.56 22.52
CA LYS A 223 -4.88 -14.61 21.46
C LYS A 223 -5.28 -13.23 21.98
N LEU A 224 -5.56 -13.10 23.28
CA LEU A 224 -5.87 -11.83 23.93
C LEU A 224 -4.62 -11.15 24.52
N HIS A 225 -3.48 -11.82 24.54
CA HIS A 225 -2.21 -11.26 25.01
C HIS A 225 -1.31 -10.82 23.85
N LEU A 226 -0.54 -9.74 24.10
CA LEU A 226 0.49 -9.27 23.18
C LEU A 226 1.75 -10.11 23.34
N ASN A 227 2.00 -11.02 22.41
CA ASN A 227 3.25 -11.77 22.35
C ASN A 227 4.20 -11.08 21.35
N LEU A 228 5.21 -10.38 21.86
CA LEU A 228 6.17 -9.62 21.07
C LEU A 228 7.44 -10.44 20.82
N SER A 229 7.42 -11.27 19.79
CA SER A 229 8.63 -11.93 19.28
C SER A 229 9.55 -10.93 18.54
N PRO A 230 10.85 -11.25 18.33
CA PRO A 230 11.76 -10.43 17.53
C PRO A 230 11.22 -10.11 16.13
N ASP A 231 10.52 -11.07 15.51
CA ASP A 231 9.88 -10.86 14.19
C ASP A 231 8.77 -9.81 14.27
N ILE A 232 7.93 -9.86 15.30
CA ILE A 232 6.88 -8.86 15.50
C ILE A 232 7.48 -7.48 15.76
N ILE A 233 8.58 -7.38 16.52
CA ILE A 233 9.28 -6.11 16.73
C ILE A 233 9.82 -5.55 15.40
N THR A 234 10.33 -6.42 14.53
CA THR A 234 10.79 -6.03 13.19
C THR A 234 9.64 -5.49 12.34
N LEU A 235 8.47 -6.17 12.36
CA LEU A 235 7.27 -5.72 11.65
C LEU A 235 6.78 -4.37 12.17
N ILE A 236 6.76 -4.17 13.49
CA ILE A 236 6.43 -2.90 14.16
C ILE A 236 7.32 -1.78 13.64
N PHE A 237 8.63 -1.98 13.62
CA PHE A 237 9.60 -1.00 13.19
C PHE A 237 9.49 -0.69 11.69
N THR A 238 9.36 -1.73 10.86
CA THR A 238 9.17 -1.59 9.40
C THR A 238 7.93 -0.78 9.09
N ASN A 239 6.80 -1.09 9.73
CA ASN A 239 5.54 -0.36 9.57
C ASN A 239 5.66 1.12 9.93
N LEU A 240 6.36 1.44 11.03
CA LEU A 240 6.57 2.84 11.46
C LEU A 240 7.40 3.61 10.45
N VAL A 241 8.55 3.07 10.01
CA VAL A 241 9.48 3.75 9.11
C VAL A 241 8.89 3.93 7.72
N MET A 242 8.12 2.95 7.24
CA MET A 242 7.51 2.98 5.91
C MET A 242 6.54 4.15 5.72
N THR A 243 5.85 4.61 6.77
CA THR A 243 4.90 5.72 6.68
C THR A 243 5.53 7.03 6.19
N ILE A 244 6.83 7.23 6.48
CA ILE A 244 7.57 8.44 6.10
C ILE A 244 8.00 8.36 4.63
N ALA A 245 8.34 7.16 4.16
CA ALA A 245 8.86 6.94 2.82
C ALA A 245 7.77 6.58 1.80
N GLY A 246 6.53 6.31 2.22
CA GLY A 246 5.44 5.87 1.35
C GLY A 246 5.14 6.85 0.22
N ALA A 247 5.64 6.54 -0.98
CA ALA A 247 5.60 7.45 -2.13
C ALA A 247 4.17 7.77 -2.57
N GLU A 248 3.23 6.86 -2.36
CA GLU A 248 1.80 7.02 -2.61
C GLU A 248 1.18 8.12 -1.75
N TYR A 249 1.61 8.32 -0.52
CA TYR A 249 1.12 9.38 0.38
C TYR A 249 1.69 10.74 0.00
N TRP A 250 2.96 10.78 -0.41
CA TRP A 250 3.57 11.98 -0.96
C TRP A 250 2.87 12.42 -2.24
N GLN A 251 2.52 11.48 -3.13
CA GLN A 251 1.79 11.79 -4.36
C GLN A 251 0.45 12.48 -4.05
N ARG A 252 -0.30 12.01 -3.05
CA ARG A 252 -1.55 12.66 -2.62
C ARG A 252 -1.31 14.05 -2.04
N ALA A 253 -0.24 14.23 -1.27
CA ALA A 253 0.12 15.54 -0.76
C ALA A 253 0.48 16.52 -1.88
N PHE A 254 1.20 16.07 -2.92
CA PHE A 254 1.50 16.87 -4.11
C PHE A 254 0.25 17.18 -4.95
N ALA A 255 -0.72 16.28 -5.01
CA ALA A 255 -1.98 16.44 -5.75
C ALA A 255 -3.01 17.34 -5.05
N ALA A 256 -2.80 17.70 -3.78
CA ALA A 256 -3.70 18.55 -2.99
C ALA A 256 -3.79 19.95 -3.58
N LYS A 257 -4.99 20.56 -3.59
CA LYS A 257 -5.20 21.92 -4.12
C LYS A 257 -4.54 23.02 -3.26
N ASP A 258 -4.36 22.79 -1.96
CA ASP A 258 -3.72 23.71 -1.02
C ASP A 258 -3.22 22.99 0.25
N ARG A 259 -2.42 23.69 1.07
CA ARG A 259 -1.88 23.17 2.33
C ARG A 259 -2.97 22.65 3.28
N LYS A 260 -4.09 23.36 3.39
CA LYS A 260 -5.21 22.96 4.28
C LYS A 260 -5.86 21.66 3.79
N SER A 261 -6.02 21.52 2.48
CA SER A 261 -6.57 20.30 1.87
C SER A 261 -5.64 19.11 2.08
N ALA A 262 -4.32 19.27 1.92
CA ALA A 262 -3.35 18.23 2.21
C ALA A 262 -3.44 17.75 3.67
N LEU A 263 -3.40 18.68 4.63
CA LEU A 263 -3.50 18.37 6.07
C LEU A 263 -4.83 17.69 6.42
N ARG A 264 -5.95 18.31 6.04
CA ARG A 264 -7.29 17.79 6.41
C ARG A 264 -7.58 16.45 5.74
N GLY A 265 -7.19 16.28 4.48
CA GLY A 265 -7.37 15.04 3.76
C GLY A 265 -6.56 13.89 4.38
N GLN A 266 -5.30 14.13 4.68
CA GLN A 266 -4.43 13.13 5.30
C GLN A 266 -4.90 12.76 6.72
N PHE A 267 -5.18 13.74 7.59
CA PHE A 267 -5.72 13.47 8.93
C PHE A 267 -7.04 12.72 8.89
N GLY A 268 -7.98 13.13 8.02
CA GLY A 268 -9.26 12.46 7.87
C GLY A 268 -9.10 11.01 7.41
N GLY A 269 -8.26 10.77 6.40
CA GLY A 269 -7.96 9.40 5.92
C GLY A 269 -7.31 8.53 6.99
N THR A 270 -6.36 9.10 7.76
CA THR A 270 -5.72 8.38 8.88
C THR A 270 -6.71 8.06 10.00
N LEU A 271 -7.64 8.97 10.30
CA LEU A 271 -8.67 8.75 11.32
C LEU A 271 -9.59 7.57 10.92
N VAL A 272 -10.07 7.55 9.68
CA VAL A 272 -10.90 6.43 9.18
C VAL A 272 -10.10 5.12 9.22
N TYR A 273 -8.85 5.14 8.78
CA TYR A 273 -7.97 3.98 8.87
C TYR A 273 -7.82 3.45 10.30
N SER A 274 -7.71 4.34 11.30
CA SER A 274 -7.59 3.94 12.72
C SER A 274 -8.76 3.08 13.20
N LEU A 275 -9.98 3.40 12.72
CA LEU A 275 -11.17 2.60 13.03
C LEU A 275 -11.10 1.20 12.39
N THR A 276 -10.48 1.08 11.22
CA THR A 276 -10.39 -0.21 10.51
C THR A 276 -9.49 -1.23 11.20
N ILE A 277 -8.53 -0.79 12.03
CA ILE A 277 -7.63 -1.69 12.77
C ILE A 277 -8.42 -2.57 13.75
N VAL A 278 -9.33 -1.95 14.50
CA VAL A 278 -10.18 -2.65 15.48
C VAL A 278 -11.13 -3.62 14.78
N VAL A 279 -11.73 -3.18 13.67
CA VAL A 279 -12.61 -4.03 12.87
C VAL A 279 -11.89 -5.25 12.32
N THR A 280 -10.69 -5.08 11.78
CA THR A 280 -9.90 -6.20 11.23
C THR A 280 -9.55 -7.23 12.32
N LEU A 281 -9.29 -6.80 13.57
CA LEU A 281 -9.11 -7.70 14.70
C LEU A 281 -10.37 -8.55 14.94
N PHE A 282 -11.54 -7.91 15.04
CA PHE A 282 -12.79 -8.63 15.28
C PHE A 282 -13.12 -9.61 14.17
N LEU A 283 -12.89 -9.25 12.91
CA LEU A 283 -13.06 -10.16 11.78
C LEU A 283 -12.14 -11.39 11.89
N GLY A 284 -10.87 -11.20 12.20
CA GLY A 284 -9.92 -12.31 12.34
C GLY A 284 -10.25 -13.22 13.53
N LEU A 285 -10.60 -12.65 14.69
CA LEU A 285 -11.00 -13.42 15.88
C LEU A 285 -12.31 -14.19 15.63
N SER A 286 -13.32 -13.56 15.01
CA SER A 286 -14.56 -14.23 14.64
C SER A 286 -14.30 -15.39 13.69
N ALA A 287 -13.46 -15.19 12.67
CA ALA A 287 -13.10 -16.24 11.73
C ALA A 287 -12.35 -17.40 12.43
N ALA A 288 -11.51 -17.12 13.43
CA ALA A 288 -10.81 -18.15 14.18
C ALA A 288 -11.74 -19.05 15.00
N LEU A 289 -12.86 -18.50 15.47
CA LEU A 289 -13.88 -19.27 16.20
C LEU A 289 -14.81 -20.04 15.25
N LEU A 290 -15.19 -19.41 14.13
CA LEU A 290 -16.12 -20.02 13.17
C LEU A 290 -15.46 -21.09 12.30
N PHE A 291 -14.16 -20.94 11.98
CA PHE A 291 -13.42 -21.79 11.04
C PHE A 291 -12.07 -22.23 11.63
N PRO A 292 -12.05 -23.06 12.71
CA PRO A 292 -10.80 -23.42 13.41
C PRO A 292 -9.81 -24.22 12.55
N ASN A 293 -10.27 -24.91 11.54
CA ASN A 293 -9.45 -25.76 10.64
C ASN A 293 -9.08 -25.09 9.32
N LEU A 294 -9.33 -23.79 9.18
CA LEU A 294 -9.17 -23.04 7.91
C LEU A 294 -7.75 -23.20 7.31
N ILE A 295 -6.71 -23.10 8.14
CA ILE A 295 -5.32 -23.22 7.65
C ILE A 295 -5.04 -24.63 7.10
N GLN A 296 -5.63 -25.67 7.68
CA GLN A 296 -5.47 -27.05 7.18
C GLN A 296 -6.17 -27.24 5.81
N GLU A 297 -7.30 -26.55 5.60
CA GLU A 297 -8.06 -26.64 4.35
C GLU A 297 -7.46 -25.80 3.21
N TYR A 298 -7.00 -24.56 3.53
CA TYR A 298 -6.60 -23.58 2.53
C TYR A 298 -5.09 -23.27 2.51
N GLY A 299 -4.31 -23.81 3.47
CA GLY A 299 -2.86 -23.61 3.57
C GLY A 299 -2.42 -22.27 4.17
N THR A 300 -3.31 -21.28 4.30
CA THR A 300 -2.98 -19.94 4.83
C THR A 300 -4.19 -19.31 5.52
N ALA A 301 -3.92 -18.48 6.54
CA ALA A 301 -4.93 -17.70 7.25
C ALA A 301 -5.55 -16.56 6.42
N ASP A 302 -4.97 -16.20 5.28
CA ASP A 302 -5.49 -15.14 4.40
C ASP A 302 -6.88 -15.47 3.83
N TYR A 303 -7.29 -16.72 3.82
CA TYR A 303 -8.64 -17.13 3.46
C TYR A 303 -9.70 -16.84 4.54
N ALA A 304 -9.31 -16.42 5.77
CA ALA A 304 -10.23 -16.21 6.88
C ALA A 304 -11.40 -15.27 6.57
N ILE A 305 -11.11 -14.09 6.02
CA ILE A 305 -12.16 -13.11 5.69
C ILE A 305 -12.93 -13.53 4.43
N PRO A 306 -12.33 -13.95 3.31
CA PRO A 306 -13.09 -14.41 2.14
C PRO A 306 -14.02 -15.59 2.41
N VAL A 307 -13.55 -16.61 3.15
CA VAL A 307 -14.39 -17.76 3.52
C VAL A 307 -15.53 -17.32 4.44
N MET A 308 -15.27 -16.46 5.41
CA MET A 308 -16.31 -15.93 6.28
C MET A 308 -17.40 -15.19 5.48
N VAL A 309 -17.03 -14.34 4.51
CA VAL A 309 -17.99 -13.65 3.62
C VAL A 309 -18.86 -14.65 2.87
N ALA A 310 -18.28 -15.71 2.30
CA ALA A 310 -19.01 -16.71 1.55
C ALA A 310 -19.94 -17.57 2.41
N THR A 311 -19.68 -17.66 3.73
CA THR A 311 -20.39 -18.59 4.62
C THR A 311 -21.48 -17.95 5.44
N ILE A 312 -21.23 -16.71 5.98
CA ILE A 312 -22.18 -16.11 6.93
C ILE A 312 -23.15 -15.11 6.31
N LEU A 313 -22.87 -14.64 5.09
CA LEU A 313 -23.72 -13.64 4.45
C LEU A 313 -24.75 -14.28 3.50
N PRO A 314 -25.99 -13.74 3.45
CA PRO A 314 -26.98 -14.21 2.51
C PRO A 314 -26.64 -13.78 1.07
N PRO A 315 -27.17 -14.50 0.05
CA PRO A 315 -27.03 -14.12 -1.36
C PRO A 315 -27.34 -12.66 -1.62
N GLY A 316 -26.58 -12.02 -2.48
CA GLY A 316 -26.63 -10.58 -2.77
C GLY A 316 -25.76 -9.76 -1.83
N LEU A 317 -25.85 -9.92 -0.51
CA LEU A 317 -24.91 -9.28 0.43
C LEU A 317 -23.50 -9.89 0.33
N THR A 318 -23.41 -11.19 0.09
CA THR A 318 -22.15 -11.88 -0.24
C THR A 318 -21.46 -11.21 -1.43
N GLY A 319 -22.16 -11.04 -2.56
CA GLY A 319 -21.63 -10.41 -3.76
C GLY A 319 -21.22 -8.95 -3.54
N LEU A 320 -22.02 -8.15 -2.82
CA LEU A 320 -21.72 -6.76 -2.47
C LEU A 320 -20.48 -6.67 -1.55
N THR A 321 -20.33 -7.60 -0.60
CA THR A 321 -19.17 -7.62 0.30
C THR A 321 -17.90 -8.06 -0.44
N PHE A 322 -18.00 -9.04 -1.37
CA PHE A 322 -16.88 -9.37 -2.24
C PHE A 322 -16.48 -8.20 -3.16
N ALA A 323 -17.45 -7.45 -3.70
CA ALA A 323 -17.16 -6.21 -4.42
C ALA A 323 -16.43 -5.19 -3.51
N GLY A 324 -16.80 -5.12 -2.22
CA GLY A 324 -16.11 -4.33 -1.21
C GLY A 324 -14.68 -4.80 -0.96
N LEU A 325 -14.43 -6.11 -0.85
CA LEU A 325 -13.07 -6.66 -0.74
C LEU A 325 -12.25 -6.33 -1.99
N LEU A 326 -12.78 -6.52 -3.19
CA LEU A 326 -12.11 -6.17 -4.44
C LEU A 326 -11.83 -4.67 -4.53
N SER A 327 -12.73 -3.81 -4.01
CA SER A 327 -12.52 -2.37 -3.93
C SER A 327 -11.23 -2.02 -3.17
N VAL A 328 -10.97 -2.70 -2.06
CA VAL A 328 -9.75 -2.50 -1.23
C VAL A 328 -8.49 -2.81 -2.02
N MET A 329 -8.47 -3.95 -2.70
CA MET A 329 -7.28 -4.39 -3.44
C MET A 329 -7.05 -3.52 -4.66
N MET A 330 -8.11 -3.21 -5.43
CA MET A 330 -8.03 -2.42 -6.65
C MET A 330 -7.52 -1.00 -6.37
N SER A 331 -8.10 -0.27 -5.41
CA SER A 331 -7.71 1.10 -5.06
C SER A 331 -6.24 1.23 -4.67
N SER A 332 -5.74 0.26 -3.89
CA SER A 332 -4.33 0.22 -3.49
C SER A 332 -3.41 -0.20 -4.62
N ALA A 333 -3.80 -1.21 -5.42
CA ALA A 333 -3.02 -1.67 -6.57
C ALA A 333 -2.83 -0.56 -7.61
N ASP A 334 -3.92 0.15 -7.99
CA ASP A 334 -3.88 1.23 -8.96
C ASP A 334 -2.95 2.35 -8.55
N THR A 335 -3.04 2.74 -7.29
CA THR A 335 -2.17 3.73 -6.68
C THR A 335 -0.70 3.31 -6.79
N CYS A 336 -0.37 2.09 -6.38
CA CYS A 336 1.01 1.60 -6.41
C CYS A 336 1.52 1.44 -7.84
N ILE A 337 0.68 0.99 -8.78
CA ILE A 337 1.02 0.89 -10.21
C ILE A 337 1.32 2.29 -10.79
N LEU A 338 0.50 3.29 -10.48
CA LEU A 338 0.72 4.66 -10.95
C LEU A 338 2.01 5.25 -10.41
N VAL A 339 2.29 5.09 -9.10
CA VAL A 339 3.52 5.58 -8.47
C VAL A 339 4.74 4.86 -9.04
N ALA A 340 4.69 3.54 -9.20
CA ALA A 340 5.77 2.76 -9.81
C ALA A 340 6.01 3.17 -11.27
N THR A 341 4.93 3.41 -12.03
CA THR A 341 5.00 3.89 -13.42
C THR A 341 5.61 5.29 -13.49
N GLN A 342 5.20 6.21 -12.60
CA GLN A 342 5.80 7.54 -12.50
C GLN A 342 7.30 7.46 -12.22
N ALA A 343 7.70 6.64 -11.25
CA ALA A 343 9.11 6.43 -10.93
C ALA A 343 9.90 5.86 -12.12
N GLY A 344 9.38 4.86 -12.81
CA GLY A 344 10.03 4.25 -13.97
C GLY A 344 10.12 5.19 -15.17
N VAL A 345 9.05 5.89 -15.50
CA VAL A 345 8.96 6.74 -16.71
C VAL A 345 9.52 8.13 -16.46
N ASN A 346 8.95 8.85 -15.48
CA ASN A 346 9.28 10.27 -15.27
C ASN A 346 10.60 10.44 -14.49
N ASP A 347 10.80 9.64 -13.46
CA ASP A 347 11.95 9.83 -12.58
C ASP A 347 13.21 9.13 -13.11
N ILE A 348 13.09 7.99 -13.82
CA ILE A 348 14.24 7.27 -14.37
C ILE A 348 14.38 7.55 -15.86
N TRP A 349 13.43 7.11 -16.69
CA TRP A 349 13.61 7.11 -18.15
C TRP A 349 13.73 8.52 -18.74
N ARG A 350 12.83 9.44 -18.39
CA ARG A 350 12.86 10.84 -18.86
C ARG A 350 14.12 11.58 -18.37
N THR A 351 14.60 11.23 -17.17
CA THR A 351 15.87 11.78 -16.65
C THR A 351 17.08 11.38 -17.48
N LEU A 352 17.06 10.17 -18.06
CA LEU A 352 18.11 9.68 -18.96
C LEU A 352 17.90 10.15 -20.41
N HIS A 353 16.64 10.39 -20.81
CA HIS A 353 16.24 10.81 -22.18
C HIS A 353 15.40 12.10 -22.14
N PRO A 354 16.01 13.28 -21.94
CA PRO A 354 15.29 14.54 -21.68
C PRO A 354 14.38 15.02 -22.84
N ASN A 355 14.67 14.59 -24.07
CA ASN A 355 13.98 15.06 -25.29
C ASN A 355 12.72 14.25 -25.64
N MET A 356 12.16 13.50 -24.68
CA MET A 356 10.97 12.70 -24.91
C MET A 356 9.72 13.57 -25.02
N THR A 357 8.87 13.28 -26.02
CA THR A 357 7.57 13.96 -26.21
C THR A 357 6.51 13.36 -25.28
N ASP A 358 5.47 14.13 -24.95
CA ASP A 358 4.35 13.66 -24.10
C ASP A 358 3.69 12.37 -24.65
N ARG A 359 3.60 12.25 -25.99
CA ARG A 359 3.06 11.03 -26.63
C ARG A 359 3.94 9.80 -26.39
N GLN A 360 5.25 9.96 -26.43
CA GLN A 360 6.21 8.89 -26.14
C GLN A 360 6.14 8.54 -24.66
N GLU A 361 6.02 9.52 -23.78
CA GLU A 361 5.88 9.34 -22.34
C GLU A 361 4.63 8.52 -21.99
N LEU A 362 3.47 8.88 -22.53
CA LEU A 362 2.22 8.15 -22.32
C LEU A 362 2.28 6.72 -22.88
N ARG A 363 2.93 6.50 -24.04
CA ARG A 363 3.11 5.15 -24.58
C ARG A 363 4.02 4.31 -23.70
N LEU A 364 5.11 4.88 -23.23
CA LEU A 364 6.05 4.21 -22.32
C LEU A 364 5.40 3.91 -20.99
N SER A 365 4.57 4.80 -20.44
CA SER A 365 3.82 4.59 -19.21
C SER A 365 2.95 3.33 -19.29
N ARG A 366 2.26 3.13 -20.41
CA ARG A 366 1.45 1.90 -20.60
C ARG A 366 2.30 0.63 -20.65
N ILE A 367 3.46 0.68 -21.31
CA ILE A 367 4.40 -0.46 -21.35
C ILE A 367 4.94 -0.77 -19.96
N ILE A 368 5.39 0.26 -19.24
CA ILE A 368 5.92 0.10 -17.87
C ILE A 368 4.84 -0.41 -16.92
N THR A 369 3.59 0.05 -17.05
CA THR A 369 2.45 -0.48 -16.27
C THR A 369 2.30 -1.99 -16.45
N VAL A 370 2.39 -2.49 -17.67
CA VAL A 370 2.32 -3.94 -17.95
C VAL A 370 3.51 -4.68 -17.33
N LEU A 371 4.73 -4.16 -17.47
CA LEU A 371 5.93 -4.77 -16.91
C LEU A 371 5.89 -4.82 -15.37
N ILE A 372 5.43 -3.75 -14.73
CA ILE A 372 5.21 -3.68 -13.28
C ILE A 372 4.23 -4.76 -12.82
N SER A 373 3.13 -4.91 -13.54
CA SER A 373 2.10 -5.90 -13.18
C SER A 373 2.56 -7.34 -13.41
N LEU A 374 3.37 -7.59 -14.43
CA LEU A 374 4.01 -8.90 -14.63
C LEU A 374 4.99 -9.23 -13.49
N PHE A 375 5.82 -8.26 -13.10
CA PHE A 375 6.70 -8.44 -11.93
C PHE A 375 5.90 -8.68 -10.65
N ALA A 376 4.83 -7.93 -10.45
CA ALA A 376 3.93 -8.07 -9.30
C ALA A 376 3.25 -9.45 -9.27
N LEU A 377 2.85 -9.99 -10.43
CA LEU A 377 2.32 -11.34 -10.53
C LEU A 377 3.36 -12.39 -10.09
N VAL A 378 4.61 -12.23 -10.51
CA VAL A 378 5.70 -13.11 -10.05
C VAL A 378 5.84 -13.05 -8.53
N VAL A 379 5.85 -11.85 -7.93
CA VAL A 379 5.91 -11.69 -6.46
C VAL A 379 4.72 -12.41 -5.79
N ALA A 380 3.50 -12.25 -6.30
CA ALA A 380 2.31 -12.91 -5.76
C ALA A 380 2.36 -14.44 -5.84
N LEU A 381 3.00 -15.00 -6.89
CA LEU A 381 3.16 -16.44 -7.03
C LEU A 381 4.23 -17.02 -6.09
N PHE A 382 5.23 -16.19 -5.67
CA PHE A 382 6.22 -16.60 -4.67
C PHE A 382 5.71 -16.44 -3.24
N TYR A 383 4.90 -15.42 -2.97
CA TYR A 383 4.36 -15.10 -1.63
C TYR A 383 2.83 -15.27 -1.64
N THR A 384 2.36 -16.41 -1.15
CA THR A 384 0.92 -16.69 -1.03
C THR A 384 0.24 -15.92 0.10
N SER A 385 1.00 -15.42 1.10
CA SER A 385 0.51 -14.48 2.11
C SER A 385 0.63 -13.05 1.60
N ALA A 386 -0.49 -12.33 1.61
CA ALA A 386 -0.54 -10.93 1.19
C ALA A 386 0.28 -10.01 2.12
N TYR A 387 0.34 -10.33 3.42
CA TYR A 387 1.13 -9.56 4.36
C TYR A 387 2.64 -9.79 4.19
N ASP A 388 3.06 -11.03 3.94
CA ASP A 388 4.48 -11.34 3.74
C ASP A 388 5.01 -10.74 2.43
N ALA A 389 4.19 -10.75 1.37
CA ALA A 389 4.48 -10.04 0.12
C ALA A 389 4.67 -8.54 0.34
N LEU A 390 3.80 -7.92 1.17
CA LEU A 390 3.92 -6.52 1.55
C LEU A 390 5.20 -6.24 2.33
N MET A 391 5.51 -7.06 3.32
CA MET A 391 6.72 -6.90 4.14
C MET A 391 7.99 -7.07 3.31
N PHE A 392 8.01 -8.01 2.37
CA PHE A 392 9.09 -8.13 1.40
C PHE A 392 9.31 -6.82 0.61
N ALA A 393 8.20 -6.21 0.13
CA ALA A 393 8.27 -4.94 -0.59
C ALA A 393 8.84 -3.79 0.27
N TRP A 394 8.49 -3.75 1.55
CA TRP A 394 8.76 -2.63 2.44
C TRP A 394 10.08 -2.71 3.19
N THR A 395 10.56 -3.92 3.50
CA THR A 395 11.77 -4.13 4.31
C THR A 395 12.98 -3.38 3.76
N PHE A 396 13.33 -3.61 2.50
CA PHE A 396 14.52 -3.00 1.88
C PHE A 396 14.31 -1.53 1.56
N TYR A 397 13.11 -1.17 1.15
CA TYR A 397 12.76 0.21 0.82
C TYR A 397 12.76 1.11 2.07
N ALA A 398 12.15 0.68 3.17
CA ALA A 398 12.12 1.43 4.42
C ALA A 398 13.54 1.67 4.96
N ALA A 399 14.40 0.64 4.89
CA ALA A 399 15.81 0.73 5.30
C ALA A 399 16.61 1.76 4.50
N ALA A 400 16.32 1.86 3.21
CA ALA A 400 17.05 2.76 2.31
C ALA A 400 16.47 4.18 2.24
N MET A 401 15.14 4.35 2.35
CA MET A 401 14.47 5.60 2.04
C MET A 401 13.91 6.34 3.27
N GLY A 402 13.65 5.67 4.39
CA GLY A 402 13.01 6.27 5.55
C GLY A 402 13.73 7.52 6.07
N LEU A 403 14.99 7.39 6.46
CA LEU A 403 15.81 8.51 6.95
C LEU A 403 16.18 9.51 5.84
N PRO A 404 16.56 9.11 4.62
CA PRO A 404 16.77 10.05 3.51
C PRO A 404 15.56 10.93 3.18
N CYS A 405 14.34 10.42 3.23
CA CYS A 405 13.13 11.23 3.05
C CYS A 405 12.97 12.31 4.14
N LEU A 406 13.17 11.96 5.42
CA LEU A 406 13.18 12.93 6.52
C LEU A 406 14.28 13.99 6.35
N ALA A 407 15.48 13.54 5.99
CA ALA A 407 16.60 14.45 5.74
C ALA A 407 16.32 15.39 4.56
N ALA A 408 15.65 14.88 3.52
CA ALA A 408 15.24 15.68 2.39
C ALA A 408 14.21 16.76 2.75
N LEU A 409 13.34 16.53 3.73
CA LEU A 409 12.37 17.52 4.17
C LEU A 409 12.95 18.55 5.15
N TYR A 410 13.72 18.10 6.13
CA TYR A 410 14.00 18.93 7.30
C TYR A 410 15.47 19.19 7.57
N TRP A 411 16.39 18.38 7.08
CA TRP A 411 17.81 18.53 7.42
C TRP A 411 18.55 19.42 6.44
N LYS A 412 18.74 20.67 6.81
CA LYS A 412 19.38 21.71 5.96
C LYS A 412 20.83 21.39 5.57
N LYS A 413 21.58 20.64 6.39
CA LYS A 413 22.97 20.27 6.11
C LYS A 413 23.10 19.01 5.23
N ALA A 414 22.02 18.22 5.05
CA ALA A 414 22.05 17.02 4.24
C ALA A 414 22.57 17.36 2.83
N ASN A 415 23.47 16.52 2.30
CA ASN A 415 24.10 16.71 1.02
C ASN A 415 24.10 15.44 0.17
N ASN A 416 24.45 15.55 -1.11
CA ASN A 416 24.43 14.44 -2.05
C ASN A 416 25.24 13.21 -1.57
N PRO A 417 26.55 13.33 -1.17
CA PRO A 417 27.29 12.16 -0.69
C PRO A 417 26.66 11.48 0.52
N GLY A 418 26.13 12.27 1.48
CA GLY A 418 25.48 11.74 2.67
C GLY A 418 24.19 11.00 2.36
N ILE A 419 23.33 11.56 1.51
CA ILE A 419 22.07 10.92 1.09
C ILE A 419 22.36 9.63 0.33
N LEU A 420 23.25 9.64 -0.66
CA LEU A 420 23.59 8.45 -1.45
C LEU A 420 24.19 7.34 -0.58
N SER A 421 25.14 7.70 0.32
CA SER A 421 25.71 6.71 1.24
C SER A 421 24.67 6.11 2.16
N GLY A 422 23.75 6.92 2.73
CA GLY A 422 22.64 6.43 3.55
C GLY A 422 21.75 5.45 2.79
N MET A 423 21.31 5.82 1.59
CA MET A 423 20.43 4.96 0.76
C MET A 423 21.13 3.64 0.38
N ILE A 424 22.37 3.69 -0.07
CA ILE A 424 23.13 2.50 -0.49
C ILE A 424 23.44 1.60 0.70
N VAL A 425 23.97 2.17 1.79
CA VAL A 425 24.31 1.40 3.00
C VAL A 425 23.06 0.77 3.61
N GLY A 426 21.94 1.52 3.70
CA GLY A 426 20.68 1.00 4.21
C GLY A 426 20.17 -0.19 3.40
N LEU A 427 20.18 -0.07 2.06
CA LEU A 427 19.78 -1.14 1.14
C LEU A 427 20.68 -2.36 1.29
N VAL A 428 22.00 -2.17 1.12
CA VAL A 428 22.96 -3.27 1.11
C VAL A 428 22.98 -3.99 2.47
N THR A 429 22.95 -3.23 3.57
CA THR A 429 22.86 -3.81 4.91
C THR A 429 21.62 -4.66 5.09
N SER A 430 20.44 -4.14 4.72
CA SER A 430 19.19 -4.89 4.91
C SER A 430 19.16 -6.17 4.07
N ILE A 431 19.70 -6.16 2.84
CA ILE A 431 19.80 -7.35 1.99
C ILE A 431 20.78 -8.38 2.61
N ILE A 432 21.99 -7.95 2.96
CA ILE A 432 23.01 -8.86 3.53
C ILE A 432 22.49 -9.44 4.86
N TRP A 433 21.88 -8.60 5.72
CA TRP A 433 21.38 -9.03 7.02
C TRP A 433 20.27 -10.07 6.89
N LYS A 434 19.38 -9.90 5.89
CA LYS A 434 18.35 -10.89 5.56
C LYS A 434 18.92 -12.21 5.06
N LEU A 435 19.93 -12.14 4.18
CA LEU A 435 20.61 -13.34 3.65
C LEU A 435 21.39 -14.11 4.73
N LEU A 436 21.86 -13.42 5.79
CA LEU A 436 22.52 -14.04 6.94
C LEU A 436 21.51 -14.64 7.96
N GLY A 437 20.20 -14.61 7.69
CA GLY A 437 19.16 -15.15 8.55
C GLY A 437 18.84 -14.28 9.76
N GLU A 438 19.04 -12.96 9.67
CA GLU A 438 18.73 -11.98 10.72
C GLU A 438 19.42 -12.28 12.06
N PRO A 439 20.76 -12.21 12.09
CA PRO A 439 21.56 -12.58 13.27
C PRO A 439 21.10 -11.89 14.55
N TYR A 440 21.24 -12.56 15.67
CA TYR A 440 20.86 -12.08 17.01
C TYR A 440 19.37 -11.76 17.17
N GLY A 441 18.50 -12.22 16.25
CA GLY A 441 17.07 -11.85 16.23
C GLY A 441 16.80 -10.39 15.89
N ILE A 442 17.78 -9.67 15.33
CA ILE A 442 17.61 -8.29 14.88
C ILE A 442 17.12 -8.32 13.42
N GLY A 443 15.96 -7.76 13.16
CA GLY A 443 15.39 -7.73 11.81
C GLY A 443 16.19 -6.86 10.85
N SER A 444 16.19 -7.25 9.58
CA SER A 444 16.95 -6.62 8.49
C SER A 444 16.60 -5.14 8.29
N THR A 445 15.34 -4.73 8.50
CA THR A 445 14.94 -3.31 8.45
C THR A 445 15.62 -2.51 9.57
N ILE A 446 15.67 -3.05 10.79
CA ILE A 446 16.27 -2.36 11.94
C ILE A 446 17.76 -2.13 11.70
N ALA A 447 18.49 -3.19 11.31
CA ALA A 447 19.91 -3.10 10.99
C ALA A 447 20.18 -2.13 9.84
N GLY A 448 19.37 -2.21 8.76
CA GLY A 448 19.48 -1.34 7.60
C GLY A 448 19.25 0.13 7.92
N VAL A 449 18.19 0.48 8.66
CA VAL A 449 17.89 1.85 9.09
C VAL A 449 18.98 2.41 10.01
N ALA A 450 19.48 1.61 10.95
CA ALA A 450 20.54 2.03 11.86
C ALA A 450 21.82 2.40 11.09
N LEU A 451 22.30 1.52 10.21
CA LEU A 451 23.49 1.79 9.42
C LEU A 451 23.27 2.86 8.32
N CYS A 452 22.06 2.96 7.76
CA CYS A 452 21.66 4.09 6.93
C CYS A 452 21.85 5.42 7.67
N GLY A 453 21.38 5.50 8.92
CA GLY A 453 21.52 6.69 9.75
C GLY A 453 22.97 7.06 10.03
N VAL A 454 23.78 6.07 10.41
CA VAL A 454 25.23 6.28 10.65
C VAL A 454 25.94 6.79 9.39
N ALA A 455 25.70 6.14 8.23
CA ALA A 455 26.31 6.54 6.96
C ALA A 455 25.81 7.94 6.52
N LEU A 456 24.51 8.17 6.56
CA LEU A 456 23.89 9.45 6.20
C LEU A 456 24.46 10.61 7.04
N VAL A 457 24.48 10.47 8.36
CA VAL A 457 24.97 11.52 9.27
C VAL A 457 26.47 11.69 9.17
N GLY A 458 27.24 10.58 9.25
CA GLY A 458 28.69 10.61 9.25
C GLY A 458 29.25 11.21 7.95
N VAL A 459 28.79 10.73 6.78
CA VAL A 459 29.23 11.25 5.49
C VAL A 459 28.78 12.69 5.27
N THR A 460 27.53 13.04 5.66
CA THR A 460 27.07 14.43 5.58
C THR A 460 27.97 15.36 6.37
N LEU A 461 28.26 15.06 7.64
CA LEU A 461 29.09 15.91 8.50
C LEU A 461 30.53 16.04 7.99
N ALA A 462 31.08 14.97 7.40
CA ALA A 462 32.40 14.97 6.81
C ALA A 462 32.49 15.80 5.51
N THR A 463 31.39 15.94 4.78
CA THR A 463 31.42 16.48 3.41
C THR A 463 30.56 17.72 3.18
N TYR A 464 29.74 18.19 4.16
CA TYR A 464 28.75 19.26 3.94
C TYR A 464 29.37 20.60 3.50
N LYS A 465 30.61 20.92 3.91
CA LYS A 465 31.32 22.13 3.48
C LYS A 465 31.71 22.08 2.00
N LYS A 466 32.02 20.88 1.48
CA LYS A 466 32.48 20.66 0.09
C LYS A 466 31.30 20.50 -0.88
N TYR A 467 30.18 19.93 -0.41
CA TYR A 467 29.01 19.61 -1.22
C TYR A 467 27.72 20.20 -0.57
N PRO A 468 27.53 21.52 -0.65
CA PRO A 468 26.32 22.13 -0.08
C PRO A 468 25.06 21.71 -0.88
N SER A 469 23.96 21.43 -0.19
CA SER A 469 22.67 21.12 -0.83
C SER A 469 21.87 22.40 -1.08
N ARG A 470 20.97 22.38 -2.08
CA ARG A 470 19.93 23.39 -2.23
C ARG A 470 18.91 23.23 -1.09
N GLN A 471 18.56 24.32 -0.43
CA GLN A 471 17.55 24.28 0.63
C GLN A 471 16.16 24.35 0.01
N ALA A 472 15.31 23.38 0.33
CA ALA A 472 13.87 23.47 0.10
C ALA A 472 13.24 24.12 1.34
N SER A 473 13.21 25.44 1.37
CA SER A 473 12.62 26.25 2.45
C SER A 473 11.20 26.65 2.12
#